data_92ba2e20db003da8974b8528d98d7ace
#
_entry.id   92ba2e20db003da8974b8528d98d7ace
#
_cell.length_a   1.000
_cell.length_b   1.000
_cell.length_c   1.000
_cell.angle_alpha   90.00
_cell.angle_beta   90.00
_cell.angle_gamma   90.00
#
_symmetry.space_group_name_H-M   'P 1'
#
loop_
_entity.id
_entity.type
_entity.pdbx_description
1 polymer ?
#
loop_
_entity_poly.entity_id
_entity_poly.type
_entity_poly.pdbx_seq_one_letter_code
_entity_poly.pdbx_strand_id
1 'polypeptide(L)'
;MNVLLTGSAGFIGSHIAEALRDAGHRVRGLDLRPGADGAPADVRDGADVARLLRGADAVCHQAAKVGLGVDVADLPAYTSVNVQGTAVLLAEMARAGVAALVLASSMVVYGEGAYTCDRHGAVRPGPRPARDLDAGRFEPGCPRCGRPLVPGAVGEDVPPAPRNVYADTKLAQEHLAASWARATGGSAAALRYHNVYGPRMPRDTPYAGVAALFRSRLLDGRAPLVFEDGAQRRDFVHVRDVARANVLALERLAVSPPEPGGLRAYNIASGEPRTVGDMAAALAGALDGPAPEVTGGYRLGDVRHIVARPDRARRELGFSPAVPFAEGMAEFARQPAAPAATPTGTPAGAAVERVGS
;
A
#
# COMPACT_ATOMS: atom_id res chain seq x y z
N MET A 1 13.69 -21.71 -1.31
CA MET A 1 13.30 -21.51 0.12
C MET A 1 11.86 -21.95 0.33
N ASN A 2 11.52 -22.35 1.56
CA ASN A 2 10.14 -22.53 2.00
C ASN A 2 9.67 -21.19 2.62
N VAL A 3 8.67 -20.57 2.04
CA VAL A 3 8.21 -19.22 2.43
C VAL A 3 6.82 -19.30 3.01
N LEU A 4 6.64 -18.79 4.24
CA LEU A 4 5.31 -18.51 4.77
C LEU A 4 4.83 -17.16 4.23
N LEU A 5 3.74 -17.17 3.48
CA LEU A 5 3.09 -15.97 2.93
C LEU A 5 1.78 -15.73 3.66
N THR A 6 1.70 -14.68 4.48
CA THR A 6 0.43 -14.28 5.10
C THR A 6 -0.34 -13.36 4.16
N GLY A 7 -1.68 -13.40 4.21
CA GLY A 7 -2.53 -12.67 3.27
C GLY A 7 -2.48 -13.23 1.84
N SER A 8 -2.17 -14.52 1.70
CA SER A 8 -1.91 -15.20 0.43
C SER A 8 -3.10 -15.24 -0.53
N ALA A 9 -4.34 -15.21 -0.04
CA ALA A 9 -5.55 -15.15 -0.86
C ALA A 9 -5.98 -13.70 -1.19
N GLY A 10 -5.20 -12.70 -0.76
CA GLY A 10 -5.44 -11.29 -1.05
C GLY A 10 -5.03 -10.88 -2.47
N PHE A 11 -5.37 -9.64 -2.86
CA PHE A 11 -5.01 -9.07 -4.15
C PHE A 11 -3.49 -9.14 -4.39
N ILE A 12 -2.69 -8.52 -3.55
CA ILE A 12 -1.23 -8.50 -3.69
C ILE A 12 -0.64 -9.87 -3.37
N GLY A 13 -1.11 -10.52 -2.29
CA GLY A 13 -0.59 -11.81 -1.83
C GLY A 13 -0.67 -12.91 -2.88
N SER A 14 -1.77 -12.99 -3.63
CA SER A 14 -1.91 -14.01 -4.68
C SER A 14 -0.91 -13.84 -5.83
N HIS A 15 -0.55 -12.61 -6.20
CA HIS A 15 0.50 -12.35 -7.18
C HIS A 15 1.91 -12.65 -6.62
N ILE A 16 2.13 -12.36 -5.33
CA ILE A 16 3.39 -12.74 -4.67
C ILE A 16 3.54 -14.26 -4.62
N ALA A 17 2.45 -15.00 -4.31
CA ALA A 17 2.48 -16.46 -4.31
C ALA A 17 2.90 -17.03 -5.67
N GLU A 18 2.38 -16.48 -6.77
CA GLU A 18 2.76 -16.86 -8.13
C GLU A 18 4.24 -16.53 -8.39
N ALA A 19 4.66 -15.28 -8.16
CA ALA A 19 6.02 -14.84 -8.39
C ALA A 19 7.06 -15.63 -7.58
N LEU A 20 6.76 -16.00 -6.33
CA LEU A 20 7.62 -16.85 -5.51
C LEU A 20 7.76 -18.26 -6.10
N ARG A 21 6.66 -18.86 -6.59
CA ARG A 21 6.73 -20.17 -7.23
C ARG A 21 7.51 -20.14 -8.54
N ASP A 22 7.29 -19.12 -9.36
CA ASP A 22 8.02 -18.91 -10.61
C ASP A 22 9.53 -18.75 -10.38
N ALA A 23 9.90 -18.15 -9.23
CA ALA A 23 11.30 -18.07 -8.77
C ALA A 23 11.82 -19.37 -8.10
N GLY A 24 11.05 -20.46 -8.10
CA GLY A 24 11.46 -21.76 -7.54
C GLY A 24 11.33 -21.88 -6.02
N HIS A 25 10.59 -21.00 -5.36
CA HIS A 25 10.32 -21.08 -3.92
C HIS A 25 9.05 -21.91 -3.66
N ARG A 26 9.01 -22.58 -2.49
CA ARG A 26 7.81 -23.25 -2.00
C ARG A 26 7.01 -22.28 -1.13
N VAL A 27 5.74 -22.12 -1.44
CA VAL A 27 4.84 -21.19 -0.72
C VAL A 27 3.88 -21.97 0.16
N ARG A 28 3.78 -21.56 1.42
CA ARG A 28 2.72 -21.94 2.36
C ARG A 28 1.92 -20.71 2.70
N GLY A 29 0.61 -20.73 2.42
CA GLY A 29 -0.28 -19.59 2.65
C GLY A 29 -0.86 -19.57 4.06
N LEU A 30 -1.04 -18.36 4.60
CA LEU A 30 -1.86 -18.05 5.76
C LEU A 30 -2.83 -16.94 5.37
N ASP A 31 -4.12 -17.23 5.36
CA ASP A 31 -5.19 -16.26 5.09
C ASP A 31 -6.46 -16.71 5.82
N LEU A 32 -7.34 -15.77 6.16
CA LEU A 32 -8.67 -16.09 6.71
C LEU A 32 -9.57 -16.79 5.69
N ARG A 33 -9.30 -16.60 4.42
CA ARG A 33 -10.01 -17.25 3.30
C ARG A 33 -9.24 -18.47 2.82
N PRO A 34 -9.95 -19.52 2.38
CA PRO A 34 -9.27 -20.62 1.72
C PRO A 34 -8.57 -20.14 0.45
N GLY A 35 -7.41 -20.69 0.16
CA GLY A 35 -6.63 -20.38 -1.03
C GLY A 35 -5.87 -21.60 -1.52
N ALA A 36 -5.22 -21.47 -2.68
CA ALA A 36 -4.42 -22.54 -3.27
C ALA A 36 -3.27 -23.03 -2.36
N ASP A 37 -2.87 -22.19 -1.40
CA ASP A 37 -1.68 -22.40 -0.59
C ASP A 37 -1.95 -22.92 0.83
N GLY A 38 -3.23 -23.05 1.23
CA GLY A 38 -3.55 -23.55 2.56
C GLY A 38 -5.02 -23.44 2.97
N ALA A 39 -5.34 -24.10 4.08
CA ALA A 39 -6.60 -23.95 4.78
C ALA A 39 -6.68 -22.59 5.49
N PRO A 40 -7.91 -22.09 5.78
CA PRO A 40 -8.09 -20.84 6.53
C PRO A 40 -7.31 -20.85 7.85
N ALA A 41 -6.63 -19.73 8.13
CA ALA A 41 -5.87 -19.53 9.35
C ALA A 41 -5.82 -18.04 9.70
N ASP A 42 -5.74 -17.72 10.99
CA ASP A 42 -5.69 -16.34 11.47
C ASP A 42 -4.27 -15.98 11.94
N VAL A 43 -3.72 -14.89 11.42
CA VAL A 43 -2.41 -14.37 11.86
C VAL A 43 -2.37 -13.98 13.33
N ARG A 44 -3.53 -13.80 13.97
CA ARG A 44 -3.67 -13.50 15.40
C ARG A 44 -3.66 -14.75 16.27
N ASP A 45 -3.80 -15.93 15.68
CA ASP A 45 -3.75 -17.20 16.38
C ASP A 45 -2.32 -17.76 16.37
N GLY A 46 -1.67 -17.76 17.54
CA GLY A 46 -0.30 -18.25 17.68
C GLY A 46 -0.14 -19.72 17.32
N ALA A 47 -1.16 -20.58 17.56
CA ALA A 47 -1.10 -21.99 17.22
C ALA A 47 -1.11 -22.21 15.68
N ASP A 48 -1.95 -21.47 14.97
CA ASP A 48 -1.99 -21.47 13.52
C ASP A 48 -0.65 -20.99 12.93
N VAL A 49 -0.13 -19.87 13.43
CA VAL A 49 1.15 -19.29 12.99
C VAL A 49 2.30 -20.27 13.26
N ALA A 50 2.42 -20.81 14.49
CA ALA A 50 3.46 -21.77 14.85
C ALA A 50 3.41 -23.04 13.98
N ARG A 51 2.21 -23.54 13.70
CA ARG A 51 2.00 -24.70 12.81
C ARG A 51 2.50 -24.44 11.39
N LEU A 52 2.22 -23.24 10.86
CA LEU A 52 2.55 -22.86 9.49
C LEU A 52 4.02 -22.44 9.33
N LEU A 53 4.69 -22.00 10.39
CA LEU A 53 6.12 -21.69 10.40
C LEU A 53 7.04 -22.91 10.40
N ARG A 54 6.53 -24.13 10.69
CA ARG A 54 7.38 -25.32 10.73
C ARG A 54 8.09 -25.56 9.41
N GLY A 55 9.43 -25.49 9.41
CA GLY A 55 10.26 -25.66 8.22
C GLY A 55 10.20 -24.50 7.24
N ALA A 56 9.73 -23.33 7.63
CA ALA A 56 9.85 -22.11 6.85
C ALA A 56 11.24 -21.51 7.01
N ASP A 57 11.82 -21.05 5.90
CA ASP A 57 13.11 -20.36 5.83
C ASP A 57 12.92 -18.84 6.01
N ALA A 58 11.76 -18.31 5.59
CA ALA A 58 11.46 -16.88 5.60
C ALA A 58 9.96 -16.62 5.62
N VAL A 59 9.58 -15.38 5.97
CA VAL A 59 8.19 -14.90 5.96
C VAL A 59 8.02 -13.71 5.04
N CYS A 60 6.96 -13.76 4.20
CA CYS A 60 6.39 -12.63 3.48
C CYS A 60 5.08 -12.22 4.17
N HIS A 61 5.07 -11.11 4.91
CA HIS A 61 3.92 -10.69 5.70
C HIS A 61 3.06 -9.65 4.96
N GLN A 62 1.94 -10.12 4.35
CA GLN A 62 1.00 -9.29 3.61
C GLN A 62 -0.35 -9.13 4.32
N ALA A 63 -0.66 -9.99 5.29
CA ALA A 63 -1.94 -9.95 6.00
C ALA A 63 -2.13 -8.62 6.72
N ALA A 64 -3.20 -7.90 6.38
CA ALA A 64 -3.57 -6.65 7.02
C ALA A 64 -5.04 -6.32 6.78
N LYS A 65 -5.68 -5.63 7.74
CA LYS A 65 -6.87 -4.84 7.48
C LYS A 65 -6.43 -3.56 6.78
N VAL A 66 -6.97 -3.31 5.59
CA VAL A 66 -6.64 -2.16 4.74
C VAL A 66 -7.83 -1.19 4.66
N GLY A 67 -7.57 0.08 4.32
CA GLY A 67 -8.58 1.12 4.19
C GLY A 67 -8.11 2.45 4.77
N LEU A 68 -8.96 3.46 4.81
CA LEU A 68 -8.60 4.77 5.36
C LEU A 68 -8.73 4.83 6.89
N GLY A 69 -9.60 3.97 7.49
CA GLY A 69 -9.88 4.04 8.93
C GLY A 69 -10.46 5.40 9.31
N VAL A 70 -11.57 5.75 8.68
CA VAL A 70 -12.18 7.10 8.83
C VAL A 70 -12.98 7.25 10.11
N ASP A 71 -13.39 6.14 10.73
CA ASP A 71 -14.12 6.13 11.99
C ASP A 71 -13.20 5.70 13.14
N VAL A 72 -13.29 6.40 14.26
CA VAL A 72 -12.60 6.03 15.51
C VAL A 72 -13.02 4.63 15.98
N ALA A 73 -14.25 4.21 15.72
CA ALA A 73 -14.74 2.86 16.00
C ALA A 73 -13.99 1.75 15.24
N ASP A 74 -13.28 2.07 14.16
CA ASP A 74 -12.45 1.14 13.40
C ASP A 74 -11.11 0.79 14.11
N LEU A 75 -10.64 1.63 15.04
CA LEU A 75 -9.36 1.48 15.74
C LEU A 75 -9.11 0.05 16.27
N PRO A 76 -10.04 -0.60 17.01
CA PRO A 76 -9.80 -1.94 17.53
C PRO A 76 -9.55 -2.97 16.42
N ALA A 77 -10.30 -2.91 15.33
CA ALA A 77 -10.19 -3.85 14.23
C ALA A 77 -8.84 -3.70 13.48
N TYR A 78 -8.40 -2.47 13.21
CA TYR A 78 -7.09 -2.22 12.61
C TYR A 78 -5.95 -2.65 13.53
N THR A 79 -6.02 -2.31 14.81
CA THR A 79 -5.00 -2.66 15.81
C THR A 79 -4.91 -4.17 16.00
N SER A 80 -6.05 -4.86 16.11
CA SER A 80 -6.09 -6.32 16.29
C SER A 80 -5.42 -7.03 15.12
N VAL A 81 -5.78 -6.71 13.88
CA VAL A 81 -5.22 -7.42 12.72
C VAL A 81 -3.78 -6.99 12.44
N ASN A 82 -3.52 -5.68 12.33
CA ASN A 82 -2.25 -5.18 11.84
C ASN A 82 -1.16 -5.20 12.94
N VAL A 83 -1.48 -4.77 14.15
CA VAL A 83 -0.47 -4.65 15.21
C VAL A 83 -0.36 -5.95 16.00
N GLN A 84 -1.46 -6.45 16.57
CA GLN A 84 -1.45 -7.69 17.35
C GLN A 84 -1.08 -8.90 16.47
N GLY A 85 -1.66 -9.03 15.26
CA GLY A 85 -1.34 -10.11 14.32
C GLY A 85 0.15 -10.13 13.96
N THR A 86 0.75 -8.96 13.70
CA THR A 86 2.19 -8.84 13.46
C THR A 86 3.00 -9.23 14.71
N ALA A 87 2.59 -8.79 15.89
CA ALA A 87 3.28 -9.15 17.13
C ALA A 87 3.27 -10.68 17.39
N VAL A 88 2.13 -11.34 17.15
CA VAL A 88 2.01 -12.80 17.24
C VAL A 88 2.94 -13.47 16.23
N LEU A 89 2.91 -13.05 14.97
CA LEU A 89 3.77 -13.59 13.93
C LEU A 89 5.26 -13.49 14.30
N LEU A 90 5.71 -12.32 14.73
CA LEU A 90 7.11 -12.08 15.11
C LEU A 90 7.55 -12.90 16.33
N ALA A 91 6.66 -13.07 17.31
CA ALA A 91 6.93 -13.92 18.46
C ALA A 91 7.10 -15.40 18.07
N GLU A 92 6.24 -15.91 17.19
CA GLU A 92 6.35 -17.28 16.68
C GLU A 92 7.54 -17.47 15.73
N MET A 93 7.89 -16.46 14.92
CA MET A 93 9.13 -16.46 14.12
C MET A 93 10.37 -16.60 15.01
N ALA A 94 10.43 -15.86 16.12
CA ALA A 94 11.53 -15.96 17.08
C ALA A 94 11.62 -17.37 17.72
N ARG A 95 10.47 -17.96 18.10
CA ARG A 95 10.42 -19.34 18.65
C ARG A 95 10.83 -20.40 17.61
N ALA A 96 10.45 -20.19 16.36
CA ALA A 96 10.77 -21.12 15.27
C ALA A 96 12.18 -20.92 14.68
N GLY A 97 12.93 -19.91 15.11
CA GLY A 97 14.26 -19.58 14.57
C GLY A 97 14.22 -19.01 13.14
N VAL A 98 13.08 -18.51 12.67
CA VAL A 98 12.95 -17.92 11.33
C VAL A 98 13.42 -16.46 11.39
N ALA A 99 14.53 -16.16 10.71
CA ALA A 99 15.25 -14.89 10.85
C ALA A 99 15.04 -13.88 9.70
N ALA A 100 14.29 -14.21 8.66
CA ALA A 100 14.08 -13.36 7.48
C ALA A 100 12.61 -12.95 7.34
N LEU A 101 12.35 -11.62 7.29
CA LEU A 101 11.01 -11.05 7.16
C LEU A 101 10.95 -10.03 6.02
N VAL A 102 10.06 -10.22 5.06
CA VAL A 102 9.60 -9.16 4.14
C VAL A 102 8.22 -8.71 4.61
N LEU A 103 8.10 -7.43 4.93
CA LEU A 103 6.89 -6.81 5.48
C LEU A 103 6.25 -5.88 4.46
N ALA A 104 4.96 -6.07 4.16
CA ALA A 104 4.16 -5.09 3.44
C ALA A 104 3.94 -3.85 4.31
N SER A 105 4.68 -2.79 4.02
CA SER A 105 4.41 -1.44 4.51
C SER A 105 3.69 -0.61 3.44
N SER A 106 3.60 0.70 3.60
CA SER A 106 2.83 1.56 2.72
C SER A 106 3.39 2.98 2.69
N MET A 107 3.18 3.68 1.58
CA MET A 107 3.46 5.12 1.44
C MET A 107 2.72 5.97 2.47
N VAL A 108 1.59 5.48 2.99
CA VAL A 108 0.77 6.23 3.95
C VAL A 108 1.51 6.57 5.25
N VAL A 109 2.60 5.86 5.57
CA VAL A 109 3.45 6.16 6.74
C VAL A 109 4.10 7.54 6.65
N TYR A 110 4.27 8.07 5.43
CA TYR A 110 4.85 9.41 5.23
C TYR A 110 3.88 10.55 5.54
N GLY A 111 2.58 10.31 5.52
CA GLY A 111 1.57 11.36 5.55
C GLY A 111 1.61 12.20 4.28
N GLU A 112 1.73 13.53 4.41
CA GLU A 112 1.97 14.39 3.26
C GLU A 112 3.33 14.10 2.64
N GLY A 113 3.42 14.22 1.30
CA GLY A 113 4.66 14.00 0.57
C GLY A 113 5.78 15.00 0.89
N ALA A 114 6.83 14.97 0.11
CA ALA A 114 7.92 15.94 0.21
C ALA A 114 7.53 17.26 -0.48
N TYR A 115 7.79 18.39 0.18
CA TYR A 115 7.51 19.72 -0.35
C TYR A 115 8.66 20.70 -0.11
N THR A 116 8.80 21.66 -1.00
CA THR A 116 9.80 22.73 -0.90
C THR A 116 9.11 24.08 -1.02
N CYS A 117 9.46 24.98 -0.11
CA CYS A 117 9.14 26.40 -0.18
C CYS A 117 10.36 27.15 -0.76
N ASP A 118 10.13 28.08 -1.65
CA ASP A 118 11.18 28.92 -2.25
C ASP A 118 11.98 29.74 -1.21
N ARG A 119 11.34 30.10 -0.08
CA ARG A 119 11.96 30.86 1.01
C ARG A 119 12.52 30.02 2.14
N HIS A 120 11.93 28.86 2.42
CA HIS A 120 12.21 28.08 3.62
C HIS A 120 12.82 26.70 3.35
N GLY A 121 13.08 26.38 2.07
CA GLY A 121 13.59 25.08 1.68
C GLY A 121 12.59 23.96 1.93
N ALA A 122 13.05 22.79 2.34
CA ALA A 122 12.21 21.66 2.65
C ALA A 122 11.29 21.96 3.84
N VAL A 123 9.99 21.75 3.64
CA VAL A 123 8.95 21.95 4.66
C VAL A 123 7.95 20.81 4.60
N ARG A 124 7.28 20.56 5.73
CA ARG A 124 6.16 19.62 5.80
C ARG A 124 4.90 20.42 6.03
N PRO A 125 3.93 20.41 5.08
CA PRO A 125 2.64 21.07 5.28
C PRO A 125 1.82 20.35 6.34
N GLY A 126 0.94 21.08 7.01
CA GLY A 126 -0.11 20.53 7.84
C GLY A 126 -1.29 20.00 7.01
N PRO A 127 -2.35 19.49 7.68
CA PRO A 127 -3.62 19.17 7.02
C PRO A 127 -4.17 20.40 6.29
N ARG A 128 -4.75 20.21 5.11
CA ARG A 128 -5.38 21.28 4.33
C ARG A 128 -6.69 21.71 5.00
N PRO A 129 -6.88 23.00 5.31
CA PRO A 129 -8.11 23.47 5.93
C PRO A 129 -9.32 23.33 4.99
N ALA A 130 -10.48 22.93 5.52
CA ALA A 130 -11.71 22.80 4.74
C ALA A 130 -12.06 24.09 3.98
N ARG A 131 -11.92 25.27 4.60
CA ARG A 131 -12.13 26.58 3.95
C ARG A 131 -11.31 26.81 2.69
N ASP A 132 -10.11 26.21 2.60
CA ASP A 132 -9.26 26.34 1.41
C ASP A 132 -9.73 25.39 0.32
N LEU A 133 -10.12 24.16 0.71
CA LEU A 133 -10.68 23.17 -0.20
C LEU A 133 -12.05 23.63 -0.75
N ASP A 134 -12.94 24.19 0.08
CA ASP A 134 -14.22 24.76 -0.33
C ASP A 134 -14.04 25.92 -1.34
N ALA A 135 -12.92 26.64 -1.24
CA ALA A 135 -12.58 27.72 -2.17
C ALA A 135 -11.78 27.25 -3.40
N GLY A 136 -11.67 25.93 -3.64
CA GLY A 136 -10.92 25.37 -4.76
C GLY A 136 -9.39 25.53 -4.64
N ARG A 137 -8.88 25.89 -3.46
CA ARG A 137 -7.45 26.00 -3.20
C ARG A 137 -6.91 24.67 -2.68
N PHE A 138 -6.55 23.79 -3.62
CA PHE A 138 -6.15 22.41 -3.32
C PHE A 138 -4.67 22.25 -2.97
N GLU A 139 -3.80 23.17 -3.41
CA GLU A 139 -2.37 23.09 -3.10
C GLU A 139 -2.08 23.51 -1.65
N PRO A 140 -1.26 22.74 -0.90
CA PRO A 140 -0.90 23.13 0.45
C PRO A 140 0.00 24.36 0.47
N GLY A 141 -0.26 25.25 1.43
CA GLY A 141 0.58 26.41 1.68
C GLY A 141 1.75 26.11 2.62
N CYS A 142 2.80 26.90 2.49
CA CYS A 142 3.94 26.84 3.41
C CYS A 142 3.49 27.15 4.86
N PRO A 143 3.79 26.31 5.85
CA PRO A 143 3.35 26.55 7.23
C PRO A 143 3.99 27.78 7.88
N ARG A 144 5.07 28.32 7.28
CA ARG A 144 5.79 29.49 7.79
C ARG A 144 5.38 30.81 7.15
N CYS A 145 5.00 30.80 5.86
CA CYS A 145 4.72 32.05 5.13
C CYS A 145 3.47 31.98 4.22
N GLY A 146 2.74 30.86 4.20
CA GLY A 146 1.52 30.70 3.40
C GLY A 146 1.72 30.56 1.88
N ARG A 147 2.95 30.73 1.35
CA ARG A 147 3.22 30.65 -0.10
C ARG A 147 2.96 29.24 -0.64
N PRO A 148 2.57 29.10 -1.91
CA PRO A 148 2.45 27.80 -2.56
C PRO A 148 3.71 26.96 -2.42
N LEU A 149 3.56 25.66 -2.25
CA LEU A 149 4.67 24.71 -2.14
C LEU A 149 4.87 23.96 -3.45
N VAL A 150 6.11 23.59 -3.73
CA VAL A 150 6.47 22.73 -4.85
C VAL A 150 6.55 21.29 -4.34
N PRO A 151 5.73 20.35 -4.87
CA PRO A 151 5.79 18.94 -4.49
C PRO A 151 7.04 18.26 -5.05
N GLY A 152 7.69 17.43 -4.22
CA GLY A 152 8.84 16.61 -4.57
C GLY A 152 8.60 15.11 -4.37
N ALA A 153 9.60 14.29 -4.67
CA ALA A 153 9.57 12.86 -4.41
C ALA A 153 10.11 12.54 -3.01
N VAL A 154 9.41 11.64 -2.28
CA VAL A 154 9.76 11.22 -0.93
C VAL A 154 10.72 10.03 -0.96
N GLY A 155 11.86 10.14 -0.28
CA GLY A 155 12.80 9.04 -0.04
C GLY A 155 12.54 8.37 1.31
N GLU A 156 13.15 7.20 1.52
CA GLU A 156 12.93 6.39 2.73
C GLU A 156 13.49 7.02 4.01
N ASP A 157 14.40 8.00 3.88
CA ASP A 157 15.00 8.72 5.02
C ASP A 157 14.11 9.86 5.54
N VAL A 158 13.01 10.17 4.83
CA VAL A 158 12.03 11.15 5.31
C VAL A 158 11.32 10.57 6.53
N PRO A 159 11.33 11.26 7.69
CA PRO A 159 10.68 10.77 8.89
C PRO A 159 9.19 10.50 8.66
N PRO A 160 8.65 9.35 9.09
CA PRO A 160 7.23 9.07 9.01
C PRO A 160 6.38 10.11 9.76
N ALA A 161 5.17 10.37 9.27
CA ALA A 161 4.17 11.22 9.91
C ALA A 161 2.75 10.76 9.51
N PRO A 162 2.33 9.58 9.98
CA PRO A 162 1.04 9.00 9.61
C PRO A 162 -0.12 9.94 9.95
N ARG A 163 -1.22 9.86 9.17
CA ARG A 163 -2.36 10.79 9.26
C ARG A 163 -3.69 10.11 9.54
N ASN A 164 -3.71 8.79 9.61
CA ASN A 164 -4.91 8.02 9.91
C ASN A 164 -4.52 6.69 10.58
N VAL A 165 -5.52 6.03 11.15
CA VAL A 165 -5.36 4.76 11.89
C VAL A 165 -4.66 3.67 11.08
N TYR A 166 -4.97 3.55 9.80
CA TYR A 166 -4.29 2.57 8.95
C TYR A 166 -2.79 2.88 8.83
N ALA A 167 -2.44 4.15 8.59
CA ALA A 167 -1.06 4.59 8.51
C ALA A 167 -0.31 4.39 9.84
N ASP A 168 -0.96 4.67 10.98
CA ASP A 168 -0.40 4.44 12.31
C ASP A 168 -0.10 2.94 12.53
N THR A 169 -1.03 2.06 12.15
CA THR A 169 -0.79 0.62 12.29
C THR A 169 0.29 0.10 11.35
N LYS A 170 0.44 0.66 10.14
CA LYS A 170 1.54 0.30 9.23
C LYS A 170 2.90 0.72 9.79
N LEU A 171 2.99 1.91 10.37
CA LEU A 171 4.22 2.36 11.04
C LEU A 171 4.52 1.51 12.28
N ALA A 172 3.50 1.15 13.06
CA ALA A 172 3.65 0.25 14.21
C ALA A 172 4.20 -1.12 13.79
N GLN A 173 3.78 -1.67 12.64
CA GLN A 173 4.35 -2.91 12.10
C GLN A 173 5.85 -2.76 11.79
N GLU A 174 6.30 -1.65 11.19
CA GLU A 174 7.72 -1.38 10.98
C GLU A 174 8.50 -1.32 12.30
N HIS A 175 7.95 -0.65 13.31
CA HIS A 175 8.59 -0.55 14.64
C HIS A 175 8.69 -1.92 15.34
N LEU A 176 7.64 -2.74 15.29
CA LEU A 176 7.65 -4.10 15.84
C LEU A 176 8.67 -4.98 15.12
N ALA A 177 8.72 -4.94 13.80
CA ALA A 177 9.69 -5.70 13.00
C ALA A 177 11.14 -5.26 13.30
N ALA A 178 11.39 -3.94 13.47
CA ALA A 178 12.70 -3.43 13.85
C ALA A 178 13.10 -3.87 15.27
N SER A 179 12.16 -3.90 16.20
CA SER A 179 12.40 -4.38 17.57
C SER A 179 12.70 -5.87 17.61
N TRP A 180 11.92 -6.67 16.86
CA TRP A 180 12.16 -8.09 16.69
C TRP A 180 13.54 -8.38 16.08
N ALA A 181 13.91 -7.66 15.01
CA ALA A 181 15.19 -7.83 14.36
C ALA A 181 16.36 -7.58 15.33
N ARG A 182 16.30 -6.49 16.12
CA ARG A 182 17.32 -6.19 17.14
C ARG A 182 17.40 -7.23 18.24
N ALA A 183 16.26 -7.77 18.67
CA ALA A 183 16.21 -8.73 19.77
C ALA A 183 16.68 -10.14 19.38
N THR A 184 16.49 -10.52 18.11
CA THR A 184 16.76 -11.89 17.63
C THR A 184 17.99 -12.02 16.73
N GLY A 185 18.55 -10.89 16.26
CA GLY A 185 19.56 -10.88 15.19
C GLY A 185 19.00 -11.15 13.81
N GLY A 186 17.67 -11.23 13.67
CA GLY A 186 16.99 -11.40 12.39
C GLY A 186 17.10 -10.16 11.49
N SER A 187 16.58 -10.24 10.28
CA SER A 187 16.62 -9.13 9.31
C SER A 187 15.25 -8.91 8.69
N ALA A 188 14.86 -7.65 8.56
CA ALA A 188 13.57 -7.27 8.01
C ALA A 188 13.70 -6.27 6.85
N ALA A 189 12.92 -6.48 5.77
CA ALA A 189 12.71 -5.53 4.70
C ALA A 189 11.28 -5.02 4.74
N ALA A 190 11.08 -3.73 4.99
CA ALA A 190 9.77 -3.09 4.93
C ALA A 190 9.55 -2.48 3.55
N LEU A 191 8.65 -3.05 2.77
CA LEU A 191 8.33 -2.57 1.43
C LEU A 191 7.17 -1.57 1.51
N ARG A 192 7.47 -0.28 1.40
CA ARG A 192 6.50 0.82 1.38
C ARG A 192 5.87 0.90 0.00
N TYR A 193 4.77 0.16 -0.20
CA TYR A 193 4.05 0.17 -1.46
C TYR A 193 3.41 1.53 -1.72
N HIS A 194 3.60 2.02 -2.94
CA HIS A 194 2.83 3.15 -3.45
C HIS A 194 1.48 2.67 -4.01
N ASN A 195 0.83 3.42 -4.88
CA ASN A 195 -0.51 3.07 -5.35
C ASN A 195 -0.51 1.81 -6.23
N VAL A 196 -0.71 0.65 -5.61
CA VAL A 196 -0.73 -0.64 -6.32
C VAL A 196 -2.04 -0.80 -7.09
N TYR A 197 -1.94 -1.19 -8.35
CA TYR A 197 -3.08 -1.51 -9.21
C TYR A 197 -2.79 -2.75 -10.07
N GLY A 198 -3.83 -3.32 -10.65
CA GLY A 198 -3.71 -4.43 -11.60
C GLY A 198 -4.73 -5.53 -11.40
N PRO A 199 -4.49 -6.68 -12.04
CA PRO A 199 -5.37 -7.84 -12.00
C PRO A 199 -5.79 -8.26 -10.59
N ARG A 200 -7.03 -8.72 -10.44
CA ARG A 200 -7.62 -9.20 -9.16
C ARG A 200 -7.78 -8.11 -8.08
N MET A 201 -7.58 -6.82 -8.42
CA MET A 201 -7.88 -5.74 -7.49
C MET A 201 -9.36 -5.78 -7.10
N PRO A 202 -9.69 -5.73 -5.78
CA PRO A 202 -11.08 -5.81 -5.31
C PRO A 202 -11.95 -4.70 -5.89
N ARG A 203 -13.23 -5.02 -6.16
CA ARG A 203 -14.27 -4.08 -6.61
C ARG A 203 -15.17 -3.72 -5.44
N ASP A 204 -15.78 -2.54 -5.54
CA ASP A 204 -16.95 -2.12 -4.72
C ASP A 204 -16.79 -2.31 -3.20
N THR A 205 -15.56 -2.21 -2.72
CA THR A 205 -15.31 -2.15 -1.28
C THR A 205 -15.11 -0.70 -0.84
N PRO A 206 -15.52 -0.31 0.38
CA PRO A 206 -15.24 1.03 0.92
C PRO A 206 -13.75 1.39 0.90
N TYR A 207 -12.90 0.38 0.72
CA TYR A 207 -11.45 0.44 0.74
C TYR A 207 -10.83 0.17 -0.65
N ALA A 208 -11.65 0.05 -1.68
CA ALA A 208 -11.15 -0.05 -3.05
C ALA A 208 -10.35 1.21 -3.38
N GLY A 209 -9.13 1.02 -3.87
CA GLY A 209 -8.33 2.14 -4.34
C GLY A 209 -9.04 2.89 -5.48
N VAL A 210 -8.70 4.15 -5.67
CA VAL A 210 -9.34 5.03 -6.67
C VAL A 210 -9.41 4.41 -8.07
N ALA A 211 -8.41 3.61 -8.47
CA ALA A 211 -8.40 2.89 -9.75
C ALA A 211 -9.59 1.91 -9.89
N ALA A 212 -9.91 1.16 -8.82
CA ALA A 212 -11.02 0.23 -8.81
C ALA A 212 -12.37 0.96 -8.88
N LEU A 213 -12.52 2.08 -8.19
CA LEU A 213 -13.73 2.91 -8.23
C LEU A 213 -13.98 3.45 -9.63
N PHE A 214 -12.96 3.99 -10.29
CA PHE A 214 -13.07 4.50 -11.65
C PHE A 214 -13.43 3.40 -12.64
N ARG A 215 -12.75 2.25 -12.53
CA ARG A 215 -13.06 1.10 -13.37
C ARG A 215 -14.49 0.60 -13.17
N SER A 216 -14.99 0.50 -11.93
CA SER A 216 -16.37 0.07 -11.66
C SER A 216 -17.38 1.00 -12.33
N ARG A 217 -17.19 2.33 -12.21
CA ARG A 217 -18.07 3.31 -12.87
C ARG A 217 -18.05 3.16 -14.40
N LEU A 218 -16.88 3.00 -14.98
CA LEU A 218 -16.74 2.81 -16.43
C LEU A 218 -17.41 1.53 -16.93
N LEU A 219 -17.29 0.44 -16.20
CA LEU A 219 -17.98 -0.82 -16.52
C LEU A 219 -19.52 -0.69 -16.44
N ASP A 220 -20.02 0.22 -15.61
CA ASP A 220 -21.42 0.59 -15.52
C ASP A 220 -21.84 1.65 -16.57
N GLY A 221 -20.96 2.02 -17.50
CA GLY A 221 -21.20 3.05 -18.51
C GLY A 221 -21.24 4.49 -17.96
N ARG A 222 -20.71 4.70 -16.75
CA ARG A 222 -20.69 6.01 -16.07
C ARG A 222 -19.30 6.63 -16.06
N ALA A 223 -19.22 7.97 -16.15
CA ALA A 223 -17.96 8.70 -16.08
C ALA A 223 -17.25 8.50 -14.71
N PRO A 224 -15.93 8.34 -14.68
CA PRO A 224 -15.17 8.45 -13.44
C PRO A 224 -15.33 9.82 -12.78
N LEU A 225 -15.65 9.88 -11.50
CA LEU A 225 -15.72 11.14 -10.75
C LEU A 225 -14.36 11.44 -10.13
N VAL A 226 -13.71 12.46 -10.63
CA VAL A 226 -12.39 12.90 -10.21
C VAL A 226 -12.54 14.04 -9.21
N PHE A 227 -12.06 13.85 -8.00
CA PHE A 227 -12.12 14.84 -6.95
C PHE A 227 -11.09 15.95 -7.11
N GLU A 228 -11.31 17.05 -6.43
CA GLU A 228 -10.54 18.29 -6.51
C GLU A 228 -10.48 18.76 -7.98
N ASP A 229 -9.30 19.04 -8.49
CA ASP A 229 -9.01 19.38 -9.89
C ASP A 229 -8.40 18.22 -10.68
N GLY A 230 -8.28 17.03 -10.07
CA GLY A 230 -7.66 15.86 -10.68
C GLY A 230 -6.13 15.88 -10.71
N ALA A 231 -5.48 16.96 -10.25
CA ALA A 231 -4.04 17.13 -10.33
C ALA A 231 -3.27 16.49 -9.15
N GLN A 232 -3.95 15.74 -8.26
CA GLN A 232 -3.29 15.00 -7.19
C GLN A 232 -2.26 14.02 -7.76
N ARG A 233 -0.98 14.18 -7.40
CA ARG A 233 0.09 13.31 -7.89
C ARG A 233 0.22 12.06 -7.04
N ARG A 234 0.35 10.93 -7.73
CA ARG A 234 0.58 9.61 -7.15
C ARG A 234 1.66 8.89 -7.95
N ASP A 235 2.19 7.83 -7.37
CA ASP A 235 3.01 6.87 -8.09
C ASP A 235 2.20 5.56 -8.19
N PHE A 236 1.81 5.19 -9.40
CA PHE A 236 1.03 3.98 -9.66
C PHE A 236 1.97 2.86 -10.07
N VAL A 237 2.02 1.79 -9.28
CA VAL A 237 2.88 0.62 -9.50
C VAL A 237 2.03 -0.62 -9.79
N HIS A 238 2.40 -1.36 -10.82
CA HIS A 238 1.67 -2.56 -11.20
C HIS A 238 1.90 -3.70 -10.18
N VAL A 239 0.86 -4.48 -9.88
CA VAL A 239 0.91 -5.54 -8.87
C VAL A 239 1.97 -6.60 -9.15
N ARG A 240 2.26 -6.91 -10.42
CA ARG A 240 3.35 -7.83 -10.78
C ARG A 240 4.73 -7.28 -10.42
N ASP A 241 4.94 -5.98 -10.55
CA ASP A 241 6.19 -5.35 -10.11
C ASP A 241 6.32 -5.39 -8.58
N VAL A 242 5.21 -5.16 -7.85
CA VAL A 242 5.17 -5.32 -6.40
C VAL A 242 5.47 -6.76 -5.99
N ALA A 243 4.90 -7.74 -6.67
CA ALA A 243 5.17 -9.16 -6.41
C ALA A 243 6.66 -9.48 -6.63
N ARG A 244 7.25 -9.01 -7.73
CA ARG A 244 8.68 -9.17 -8.00
C ARG A 244 9.55 -8.49 -6.95
N ALA A 245 9.17 -7.31 -6.46
CA ALA A 245 9.91 -6.63 -5.40
C ALA A 245 9.97 -7.47 -4.10
N ASN A 246 8.91 -8.22 -3.77
CA ASN A 246 8.91 -9.14 -2.63
C ASN A 246 9.88 -10.30 -2.81
N VAL A 247 9.93 -10.89 -4.02
CA VAL A 247 10.90 -11.95 -4.34
C VAL A 247 12.32 -11.43 -4.17
N LEU A 248 12.65 -10.30 -4.81
CA LEU A 248 13.97 -9.68 -4.73
C LEU A 248 14.39 -9.35 -3.29
N ALA A 249 13.47 -8.79 -2.50
CA ALA A 249 13.72 -8.48 -1.10
C ALA A 249 13.99 -9.75 -0.28
N LEU A 250 13.21 -10.82 -0.50
CA LEU A 250 13.38 -12.09 0.18
C LEU A 250 14.74 -12.73 -0.16
N GLU A 251 15.09 -12.79 -1.43
CA GLU A 251 16.37 -13.33 -1.90
C GLU A 251 17.55 -12.50 -1.38
N ARG A 252 17.40 -11.18 -1.32
CA ARG A 252 18.41 -10.27 -0.75
C ARG A 252 18.66 -10.54 0.72
N LEU A 253 17.59 -10.76 1.50
CA LEU A 253 17.70 -11.12 2.93
C LEU A 253 18.42 -12.47 3.12
N ALA A 254 18.20 -13.42 2.24
CA ALA A 254 18.81 -14.74 2.34
C ALA A 254 20.32 -14.75 2.01
N VAL A 255 20.77 -13.89 1.07
CA VAL A 255 22.17 -13.88 0.60
C VAL A 255 23.04 -12.91 1.40
N SER A 256 22.53 -11.72 1.68
CA SER A 256 23.30 -10.67 2.36
C SER A 256 22.31 -9.72 3.02
N PRO A 257 21.84 -10.08 4.23
CA PRO A 257 20.89 -9.24 4.94
C PRO A 257 21.49 -7.85 5.18
N PRO A 258 20.70 -6.78 4.99
CA PRO A 258 21.11 -5.47 5.48
C PRO A 258 21.24 -5.60 6.99
N GLU A 259 22.33 -5.15 7.52
CA GLU A 259 22.71 -5.17 8.94
C GLU A 259 21.97 -6.21 9.83
N PRO A 260 22.67 -7.24 10.36
CA PRO A 260 22.06 -8.17 11.31
C PRO A 260 21.40 -7.39 12.47
N GLY A 261 20.15 -7.71 12.76
CA GLY A 261 19.39 -6.96 13.77
C GLY A 261 18.78 -5.65 13.26
N GLY A 262 18.63 -5.47 11.94
CA GLY A 262 18.09 -4.27 11.33
C GLY A 262 16.79 -4.44 10.54
N LEU A 263 16.08 -3.33 10.38
CA LEU A 263 15.00 -3.19 9.40
C LEU A 263 15.41 -2.18 8.33
N ARG A 264 15.31 -2.58 7.07
CA ARG A 264 15.56 -1.72 5.93
C ARG A 264 14.26 -1.42 5.19
N ALA A 265 13.89 -0.14 5.08
CA ALA A 265 12.71 0.27 4.33
C ALA A 265 13.06 0.55 2.86
N TYR A 266 12.10 0.23 1.96
CA TYR A 266 12.22 0.45 0.52
C TYR A 266 10.92 1.00 -0.05
N ASN A 267 10.98 2.08 -0.81
CA ASN A 267 9.85 2.53 -1.63
C ASN A 267 9.69 1.62 -2.84
N ILE A 268 8.52 1.01 -2.96
CA ILE A 268 8.16 0.19 -4.14
C ILE A 268 7.15 0.98 -4.97
N ALA A 269 7.65 1.50 -6.09
CA ALA A 269 6.96 2.48 -6.91
C ALA A 269 7.47 2.42 -8.36
N SER A 270 6.74 3.01 -9.30
CA SER A 270 7.18 3.10 -10.69
C SER A 270 8.33 4.11 -10.88
N GLY A 271 8.35 5.16 -10.08
CA GLY A 271 9.22 6.31 -10.25
C GLY A 271 8.73 7.29 -11.32
N GLU A 272 7.53 7.05 -11.86
CA GLU A 272 6.86 7.90 -12.86
C GLU A 272 5.59 8.51 -12.26
N PRO A 273 5.64 9.73 -11.70
CA PRO A 273 4.47 10.38 -11.14
C PRO A 273 3.39 10.61 -12.20
N ARG A 274 2.15 10.28 -11.84
CA ARG A 274 0.93 10.56 -12.62
C ARG A 274 -0.10 11.24 -11.76
N THR A 275 -1.01 11.96 -12.36
CA THR A 275 -2.15 12.51 -11.64
C THR A 275 -3.28 11.49 -11.53
N VAL A 276 -4.20 11.73 -10.60
CA VAL A 276 -5.44 10.94 -10.51
C VAL A 276 -6.27 11.13 -11.78
N GLY A 277 -6.25 12.35 -12.37
CA GLY A 277 -6.87 12.63 -13.66
C GLY A 277 -6.26 11.82 -14.82
N ASP A 278 -4.92 11.69 -14.87
CA ASP A 278 -4.25 10.87 -15.90
C ASP A 278 -4.69 9.39 -15.81
N MET A 279 -4.83 8.87 -14.60
CA MET A 279 -5.30 7.50 -14.41
C MET A 279 -6.75 7.33 -14.83
N ALA A 280 -7.64 8.29 -14.49
CA ALA A 280 -9.03 8.26 -14.91
C ALA A 280 -9.17 8.29 -16.44
N ALA A 281 -8.39 9.16 -17.10
CA ALA A 281 -8.36 9.26 -18.57
C ALA A 281 -7.82 7.98 -19.22
N ALA A 282 -6.75 7.38 -18.67
CA ALA A 282 -6.19 6.14 -19.20
C ALA A 282 -7.18 4.96 -19.10
N LEU A 283 -7.92 4.85 -18.00
CA LEU A 283 -8.95 3.82 -17.84
C LEU A 283 -10.14 4.06 -18.78
N ALA A 284 -10.61 5.31 -18.90
CA ALA A 284 -11.70 5.67 -19.80
C ALA A 284 -11.34 5.35 -21.27
N GLY A 285 -10.14 5.72 -21.70
CA GLY A 285 -9.66 5.40 -23.05
C GLY A 285 -9.49 3.89 -23.30
N ALA A 286 -9.06 3.13 -22.30
CA ALA A 286 -8.88 1.67 -22.43
C ALA A 286 -10.21 0.89 -22.51
N LEU A 287 -11.31 1.49 -22.06
CA LEU A 287 -12.67 0.90 -22.07
C LEU A 287 -13.61 1.55 -23.09
N ASP A 288 -13.10 2.49 -23.91
CA ASP A 288 -13.91 3.31 -24.81
C ASP A 288 -15.10 3.95 -24.06
N GLY A 289 -14.88 4.30 -22.79
CA GLY A 289 -15.90 4.81 -21.90
C GLY A 289 -15.98 6.34 -21.87
N PRO A 290 -16.96 6.90 -21.14
CA PRO A 290 -17.13 8.35 -21.02
C PRO A 290 -15.90 9.01 -20.38
N ALA A 291 -15.61 10.26 -20.81
CA ALA A 291 -14.52 11.05 -20.27
C ALA A 291 -14.71 11.30 -18.76
N PRO A 292 -13.60 11.39 -17.98
CA PRO A 292 -13.68 11.70 -16.56
C PRO A 292 -14.34 13.06 -16.29
N GLU A 293 -15.13 13.12 -15.22
CA GLU A 293 -15.78 14.34 -14.72
C GLU A 293 -15.03 14.85 -13.49
N VAL A 294 -14.51 16.08 -13.57
CA VAL A 294 -13.87 16.77 -12.46
C VAL A 294 -14.95 17.45 -11.63
N THR A 295 -15.13 17.01 -10.37
CA THR A 295 -16.27 17.41 -9.54
C THR A 295 -16.00 18.60 -8.64
N GLY A 296 -14.74 18.95 -8.37
CA GLY A 296 -14.36 19.90 -7.30
C GLY A 296 -14.56 19.36 -5.89
N GLY A 297 -15.23 18.22 -5.73
CA GLY A 297 -15.45 17.57 -4.43
C GLY A 297 -14.12 17.11 -3.82
N TYR A 298 -14.08 16.96 -2.49
CA TYR A 298 -12.86 16.52 -1.79
C TYR A 298 -13.20 15.63 -0.58
N ARG A 299 -12.19 14.93 -0.10
CA ARG A 299 -12.24 14.24 1.20
C ARG A 299 -11.31 14.92 2.18
N LEU A 300 -11.85 15.31 3.33
CA LEU A 300 -11.03 15.92 4.37
C LEU A 300 -10.01 14.91 4.89
N GLY A 301 -8.74 15.35 4.98
CA GLY A 301 -7.64 14.48 5.41
C GLY A 301 -6.91 13.74 4.29
N ASP A 302 -7.41 13.76 3.05
CA ASP A 302 -6.66 13.21 1.91
C ASP A 302 -5.38 14.01 1.66
N VAL A 303 -4.29 13.31 1.36
CA VAL A 303 -3.02 13.93 0.98
C VAL A 303 -3.07 14.44 -0.46
N ARG A 304 -2.52 15.65 -0.71
CA ARG A 304 -2.52 16.24 -2.06
C ARG A 304 -1.56 15.52 -2.99
N HIS A 305 -0.28 15.43 -2.64
CA HIS A 305 0.73 14.77 -3.46
C HIS A 305 1.55 13.80 -2.62
N ILE A 306 1.73 12.59 -3.15
CA ILE A 306 2.69 11.64 -2.63
C ILE A 306 3.28 10.81 -3.75
N VAL A 307 4.55 11.02 -4.02
CA VAL A 307 5.34 10.36 -5.06
C VAL A 307 6.63 9.84 -4.47
N ALA A 308 7.08 8.70 -4.93
CA ALA A 308 8.26 8.03 -4.42
C ALA A 308 9.55 8.44 -5.13
N ARG A 309 10.65 8.25 -4.38
CA ARG A 309 11.99 8.08 -4.92
C ARG A 309 12.39 6.62 -4.70
N PRO A 310 12.32 5.75 -5.73
CA PRO A 310 12.59 4.31 -5.58
C PRO A 310 14.06 3.94 -5.70
N ASP A 311 14.99 4.89 -5.59
CA ASP A 311 16.42 4.70 -5.87
C ASP A 311 17.08 3.67 -4.95
N ARG A 312 16.62 3.56 -3.70
CA ARG A 312 17.14 2.58 -2.75
C ARG A 312 16.79 1.16 -3.19
N ALA A 313 15.54 0.92 -3.57
CA ALA A 313 15.11 -0.39 -4.09
C ALA A 313 15.87 -0.76 -5.38
N ARG A 314 16.13 0.21 -6.26
CA ARG A 314 16.95 -0.01 -7.46
C ARG A 314 18.37 -0.45 -7.12
N ARG A 315 19.06 0.28 -6.24
CA ARG A 315 20.46 -0.01 -5.90
C ARG A 315 20.66 -1.26 -5.07
N GLU A 316 19.80 -1.50 -4.08
CA GLU A 316 20.03 -2.53 -3.08
C GLU A 316 19.29 -3.85 -3.38
N LEU A 317 18.15 -3.80 -4.08
CA LEU A 317 17.38 -4.98 -4.48
C LEU A 317 17.46 -5.28 -5.97
N GLY A 318 18.03 -4.40 -6.80
CA GLY A 318 17.95 -4.53 -8.26
C GLY A 318 16.51 -4.37 -8.80
N PHE A 319 15.63 -3.76 -8.01
CA PHE A 319 14.25 -3.56 -8.41
C PHE A 319 14.14 -2.47 -9.48
N SER A 320 13.47 -2.80 -10.58
CA SER A 320 13.07 -1.83 -11.61
C SER A 320 11.66 -2.20 -12.08
N PRO A 321 10.68 -1.29 -12.09
CA PRO A 321 9.36 -1.58 -12.61
C PRO A 321 9.46 -1.99 -14.08
N ALA A 322 8.69 -3.02 -14.47
CA ALA A 322 8.74 -3.59 -15.81
C ALA A 322 7.45 -3.34 -16.60
N VAL A 323 6.34 -3.02 -15.92
CA VAL A 323 5.05 -2.81 -16.56
C VAL A 323 4.82 -1.32 -16.80
N PRO A 324 4.85 -0.84 -18.07
CA PRO A 324 4.54 0.55 -18.39
C PRO A 324 3.12 0.92 -17.96
N PHE A 325 2.92 2.17 -17.50
CA PHE A 325 1.64 2.63 -16.97
C PHE A 325 0.48 2.41 -17.95
N ALA A 326 0.64 2.77 -19.22
CA ALA A 326 -0.43 2.64 -20.22
C ALA A 326 -0.82 1.17 -20.46
N GLU A 327 0.15 0.27 -20.54
CA GLU A 327 -0.09 -1.17 -20.72
C GLU A 327 -0.78 -1.78 -19.50
N GLY A 328 -0.29 -1.45 -18.31
CA GLY A 328 -0.87 -1.93 -17.06
C GLY A 328 -2.30 -1.44 -16.84
N MET A 329 -2.60 -0.18 -17.18
CA MET A 329 -3.97 0.36 -17.13
C MET A 329 -4.89 -0.32 -18.14
N ALA A 330 -4.42 -0.56 -19.37
CA ALA A 330 -5.19 -1.28 -20.39
C ALA A 330 -5.45 -2.72 -19.98
N GLU A 331 -4.49 -3.41 -19.40
CA GLU A 331 -4.68 -4.76 -18.85
C GLU A 331 -5.70 -4.74 -17.72
N PHE A 332 -5.53 -3.85 -16.74
CA PHE A 332 -6.44 -3.73 -15.60
C PHE A 332 -7.87 -3.40 -16.04
N ALA A 333 -8.03 -2.51 -17.01
CA ALA A 333 -9.35 -2.15 -17.55
C ALA A 333 -10.11 -3.34 -18.12
N ARG A 334 -9.43 -4.19 -18.92
CA ARG A 334 -10.05 -5.28 -19.68
C ARG A 334 -10.26 -6.58 -18.90
N GLN A 335 -9.75 -6.69 -17.69
CA GLN A 335 -9.87 -7.91 -16.90
C GLN A 335 -11.31 -8.24 -16.53
N PRO A 336 -11.66 -9.54 -16.42
CA PRO A 336 -12.91 -9.93 -15.81
C PRO A 336 -13.07 -9.28 -14.42
N ALA A 337 -14.28 -8.87 -14.13
CA ALA A 337 -14.57 -8.31 -12.83
C ALA A 337 -14.29 -9.35 -11.73
N ALA A 338 -13.41 -9.02 -10.77
CA ALA A 338 -13.29 -9.84 -9.57
C ALA A 338 -14.66 -9.91 -8.85
N PRO A 339 -15.05 -11.05 -8.27
CA PRO A 339 -16.26 -11.12 -7.49
C PRO A 339 -16.24 -10.04 -6.39
N ALA A 340 -17.42 -9.46 -6.11
CA ALA A 340 -17.55 -8.49 -5.04
C ALA A 340 -17.05 -9.11 -3.72
N ALA A 341 -16.19 -8.41 -3.00
CA ALA A 341 -15.72 -8.89 -1.71
C ALA A 341 -16.93 -8.97 -0.75
N THR A 342 -17.14 -10.12 -0.14
CA THR A 342 -18.16 -10.26 0.90
C THR A 342 -17.82 -9.29 2.04
N PRO A 343 -18.73 -8.39 2.46
CA PRO A 343 -18.44 -7.46 3.54
C PRO A 343 -18.19 -8.23 4.83
N THR A 344 -16.97 -8.24 5.30
CA THR A 344 -16.64 -8.70 6.66
C THR A 344 -16.68 -7.50 7.58
N GLY A 345 -17.85 -7.15 8.09
CA GLY A 345 -18.02 -6.06 9.06
C GLY A 345 -19.23 -5.17 8.74
N THR A 346 -19.79 -4.58 9.78
CA THR A 346 -20.89 -3.60 9.73
C THR A 346 -20.55 -2.47 8.76
N PRO A 347 -21.49 -1.99 7.91
CA PRO A 347 -21.22 -0.89 6.99
C PRO A 347 -20.80 0.34 7.78
N ALA A 348 -19.57 0.79 7.60
CA ALA A 348 -19.12 2.07 8.11
C ALA A 348 -19.97 3.18 7.48
N GLY A 349 -20.46 4.09 8.33
CA GLY A 349 -21.24 5.24 7.90
C GLY A 349 -20.54 5.96 6.75
N ALA A 350 -21.32 6.40 5.77
CA ALA A 350 -20.84 7.10 4.60
C ALA A 350 -19.95 8.28 5.03
N ALA A 351 -18.71 8.27 4.57
CA ALA A 351 -17.84 9.44 4.68
C ALA A 351 -18.61 10.64 4.10
N VAL A 352 -18.64 11.74 4.83
CA VAL A 352 -19.33 12.96 4.41
C VAL A 352 -18.67 13.44 3.11
N GLU A 353 -19.22 13.02 1.98
CA GLU A 353 -18.90 13.59 0.68
C GLU A 353 -19.57 14.98 0.66
N ARG A 354 -18.80 16.03 0.84
CA ARG A 354 -19.27 17.36 0.49
C ARG A 354 -19.08 17.54 -1.01
N VAL A 355 -20.16 17.33 -1.74
CA VAL A 355 -20.27 17.78 -3.12
C VAL A 355 -20.57 19.27 -3.02
N GLY A 356 -19.72 20.13 -3.61
CA GLY A 356 -19.99 21.54 -3.67
C GLY A 356 -21.31 21.78 -4.40
N SER A 357 -22.18 22.54 -3.78
CA SER A 357 -23.42 23.08 -4.37
C SER A 357 -23.12 24.27 -5.24
#